data_90858a3640adc22336750a5a1ebb6706
#
_entry.id   90858a3640adc22336750a5a1ebb6706
#
_cell.length_a   1.000
_cell.length_b   1.000
_cell.length_c   1.000
_cell.angle_alpha   90.00
_cell.angle_beta   90.00
_cell.angle_gamma   90.00
#
_symmetry.space_group_name_H-M   'P 1'
#
loop_
_entity.id
_entity.type
_entity.pdbx_description
1 polymer ?
#
loop_
_entity_poly.entity_id
_entity_poly.type
_entity_poly.pdbx_seq_one_letter_code
_entity_poly.pdbx_strand_id
1 'polypeptide(L)'
;MVLAESKTISFDDFITWLPERSAFRYELRDGEILEMPKPRGKHSEIAGEISGKLYLEVSRSGLQYLIPRESIVKSIDGKSGYEPDFIVLDRELLAQEPRWETESIITQGSSVKLAIEVVSTNWQDDYAIKQIAYQALGIQEYWIVDYLGLGGRNFIGYPKQPKISVYYLVDGEYDLHQFRSNELIQ
;
A
#
# COMPACT_ATOMS: atom_id res chain seq x y z
N MET A 1 20.80 -23.70 23.48
CA MET A 1 20.50 -22.29 23.20
C MET A 1 19.01 -22.24 22.94
N VAL A 2 18.23 -21.78 23.91
CA VAL A 2 16.75 -21.65 23.75
C VAL A 2 16.55 -20.36 22.96
N LEU A 3 16.10 -20.48 21.71
CA LEU A 3 15.60 -19.33 20.95
C LEU A 3 14.36 -18.86 21.70
N ALA A 4 14.36 -17.63 22.19
CA ALA A 4 13.16 -16.99 22.68
C ALA A 4 12.18 -16.93 21.49
N GLU A 5 11.08 -17.64 21.56
CA GLU A 5 9.96 -17.46 20.61
C GLU A 5 9.51 -16.00 20.76
N SER A 6 9.72 -15.19 19.71
CA SER A 6 9.11 -13.87 19.63
C SER A 6 7.60 -14.11 19.61
N LYS A 7 6.90 -13.62 20.63
CA LYS A 7 5.45 -13.78 20.74
C LYS A 7 4.81 -12.96 19.61
N THR A 8 4.42 -13.63 18.54
CA THR A 8 3.67 -13.01 17.46
C THR A 8 2.29 -12.61 18.00
N ILE A 9 1.79 -11.46 17.55
CA ILE A 9 0.45 -10.97 17.89
C ILE A 9 -0.52 -11.18 16.73
N SER A 10 -1.81 -11.30 17.04
CA SER A 10 -2.83 -11.36 16.01
C SER A 10 -3.08 -9.97 15.39
N PHE A 11 -3.70 -9.94 14.21
CA PHE A 11 -4.12 -8.69 13.60
C PHE A 11 -5.08 -7.89 14.51
N ASP A 12 -5.98 -8.55 15.20
CA ASP A 12 -6.95 -7.89 16.08
C ASP A 12 -6.28 -7.35 17.36
N ASP A 13 -5.28 -8.05 17.89
CA ASP A 13 -4.46 -7.53 18.98
C ASP A 13 -3.66 -6.30 18.52
N PHE A 14 -3.14 -6.30 17.28
CA PHE A 14 -2.46 -5.16 16.69
C PHE A 14 -3.39 -3.95 16.57
N ILE A 15 -4.60 -4.12 16.05
CA ILE A 15 -5.57 -3.02 15.94
C ILE A 15 -5.93 -2.46 17.31
N THR A 16 -6.13 -3.32 18.30
CA THR A 16 -6.40 -2.90 19.69
C THR A 16 -5.23 -2.16 20.31
N TRP A 17 -4.01 -2.54 19.96
CA TRP A 17 -2.78 -1.94 20.46
C TRP A 17 -2.47 -0.58 19.81
N LEU A 18 -2.94 -0.31 18.59
CA LEU A 18 -2.61 0.93 17.85
C LEU A 18 -2.85 2.18 18.70
N PRO A 19 -1.85 3.05 18.87
CA PRO A 19 -2.01 4.26 19.66
C PRO A 19 -2.86 5.29 18.91
N GLU A 20 -3.84 5.89 19.59
CA GLU A 20 -4.68 6.96 19.03
C GLU A 20 -3.88 8.17 18.52
N ARG A 21 -2.73 8.42 19.11
CA ARG A 21 -1.82 9.51 18.74
C ARG A 21 -0.38 9.01 18.76
N SER A 22 0.31 9.10 17.63
CA SER A 22 1.71 8.73 17.52
C SER A 22 2.48 9.66 16.60
N ALA A 23 3.79 9.80 16.85
CA ALA A 23 4.76 10.38 15.93
C ALA A 23 5.17 9.40 14.83
N PHE A 24 4.77 8.15 14.93
CA PHE A 24 5.12 7.04 14.05
C PHE A 24 3.89 6.50 13.33
N ARG A 25 4.10 5.76 12.26
CA ARG A 25 3.16 4.84 11.62
C ARG A 25 3.51 3.43 12.07
N TYR A 26 2.54 2.54 12.05
CA TYR A 26 2.73 1.15 12.46
C TYR A 26 2.11 0.22 11.44
N GLU A 27 2.85 -0.82 11.10
CA GLU A 27 2.36 -1.94 10.31
C GLU A 27 2.54 -3.23 11.10
N LEU A 28 1.74 -4.23 10.80
CA LEU A 28 1.94 -5.60 11.28
C LEU A 28 2.54 -6.43 10.15
N ARG A 29 3.61 -7.18 10.44
CA ARG A 29 4.23 -8.11 9.50
C ARG A 29 4.45 -9.45 10.18
N ASP A 30 3.79 -10.48 9.68
CA ASP A 30 3.90 -11.85 10.23
C ASP A 30 3.75 -11.92 11.76
N GLY A 31 2.88 -11.08 12.33
CA GLY A 31 2.65 -10.95 13.75
C GLY A 31 3.65 -10.09 14.52
N GLU A 32 4.56 -9.39 13.86
CA GLU A 32 5.49 -8.43 14.46
C GLU A 32 5.07 -7.00 14.12
N ILE A 33 5.05 -6.11 15.14
CA ILE A 33 4.78 -4.69 14.94
C ILE A 33 6.03 -4.00 14.41
N LEU A 34 5.87 -3.32 13.27
CA LEU A 34 6.89 -2.47 12.69
C LEU A 34 6.57 -1.01 12.96
N GLU A 35 7.48 -0.31 13.58
CA GLU A 35 7.42 1.13 13.78
C GLU A 35 8.14 1.85 12.64
N MET A 36 7.47 2.79 11.99
CA MET A 36 8.01 3.55 10.87
C MET A 36 7.88 5.05 11.13
N PRO A 37 8.85 5.88 10.74
CA PRO A 37 8.70 7.33 10.82
C PRO A 37 7.60 7.79 9.85
N LYS A 38 6.84 8.81 10.24
CA LYS A 38 5.89 9.46 9.34
C LYS A 38 6.60 10.04 8.12
N PRO A 39 5.99 9.98 6.92
CA PRO A 39 6.53 10.57 5.70
C PRO A 39 6.91 12.03 5.89
N ARG A 40 8.06 12.43 5.35
CA ARG A 40 8.57 13.81 5.46
C ARG A 40 9.09 14.30 4.11
N GLY A 41 9.15 15.64 3.97
CA GLY A 41 9.79 16.31 2.85
C GLY A 41 9.27 15.84 1.50
N LYS A 42 10.19 15.44 0.62
CA LYS A 42 9.87 15.11 -0.77
C LYS A 42 8.93 13.91 -0.93
N HIS A 43 9.04 12.91 -0.07
CA HIS A 43 8.10 11.77 -0.05
C HIS A 43 6.66 12.27 0.17
N SER A 44 6.44 13.10 1.19
CA SER A 44 5.11 13.65 1.49
C SER A 44 4.59 14.55 0.36
N GLU A 45 5.47 15.33 -0.28
CA GLU A 45 5.14 16.16 -1.43
C GLU A 45 4.64 15.31 -2.61
N ILE A 46 5.37 14.24 -2.97
CA ILE A 46 5.03 13.35 -4.07
C ILE A 46 3.70 12.62 -3.79
N ALA A 47 3.53 12.07 -2.60
CA ALA A 47 2.27 11.44 -2.20
C ALA A 47 1.09 12.42 -2.31
N GLY A 48 1.28 13.67 -1.88
CA GLY A 48 0.28 14.73 -1.99
C GLY A 48 -0.04 15.13 -3.43
N GLU A 49 0.95 15.24 -4.31
CA GLU A 49 0.75 15.53 -5.73
C GLU A 49 -0.02 14.43 -6.45
N ILE A 50 0.33 13.17 -6.21
CA ILE A 50 -0.36 12.01 -6.77
C ILE A 50 -1.81 11.98 -6.29
N SER A 51 -2.03 12.14 -4.98
CA SER A 51 -3.34 12.21 -4.37
C SER A 51 -4.21 13.28 -5.01
N GLY A 52 -3.69 14.50 -5.17
CA GLY A 52 -4.41 15.61 -5.78
C GLY A 52 -4.83 15.34 -7.24
N LYS A 53 -3.94 14.75 -8.04
CA LYS A 53 -4.22 14.40 -9.44
C LYS A 53 -5.27 13.30 -9.54
N LEU A 54 -5.16 12.25 -8.75
CA LEU A 54 -6.13 11.15 -8.74
C LEU A 54 -7.50 11.61 -8.23
N TYR A 55 -7.53 12.48 -7.22
CA TYR A 55 -8.79 13.05 -6.74
C TYR A 55 -9.52 13.86 -7.84
N LEU A 56 -8.78 14.66 -8.61
CA LEU A 56 -9.34 15.39 -9.73
C LEU A 56 -9.88 14.46 -10.83
N GLU A 57 -9.16 13.38 -11.12
CA GLU A 57 -9.57 12.40 -12.12
C GLU A 57 -10.80 11.62 -11.68
N VAL A 58 -10.84 11.13 -10.47
CA VAL A 58 -12.03 10.49 -9.87
C VAL A 58 -13.23 11.42 -9.91
N SER A 59 -13.03 12.71 -9.56
CA SER A 59 -14.13 13.70 -9.59
C SER A 59 -14.64 13.99 -10.99
N ARG A 60 -13.79 13.94 -12.02
CA ARG A 60 -14.14 14.17 -13.42
C ARG A 60 -14.79 12.97 -14.09
N SER A 61 -14.33 11.78 -13.74
CA SER A 61 -14.82 10.53 -14.36
C SER A 61 -16.24 10.16 -13.94
N GLY A 62 -16.76 10.72 -12.85
CA GLY A 62 -18.06 10.35 -12.27
C GLY A 62 -18.09 8.96 -11.63
N LEU A 63 -16.92 8.32 -11.48
CA LEU A 63 -16.80 7.03 -10.81
C LEU A 63 -17.13 7.15 -9.32
N GLN A 64 -17.80 6.15 -8.80
CA GLN A 64 -18.16 6.09 -7.38
C GLN A 64 -16.99 5.60 -6.54
N TYR A 65 -15.88 6.33 -6.58
CA TYR A 65 -14.67 6.02 -5.85
C TYR A 65 -14.50 6.93 -4.64
N LEU A 66 -13.74 6.45 -3.67
CA LEU A 66 -13.38 7.13 -2.43
C LEU A 66 -11.86 7.08 -2.27
N ILE A 67 -11.30 8.20 -1.85
CA ILE A 67 -9.90 8.31 -1.45
C ILE A 67 -9.90 8.68 0.04
N PRO A 68 -9.72 7.72 0.95
CA PRO A 68 -9.65 8.00 2.38
C PRO A 68 -8.30 8.62 2.74
N ARG A 69 -8.23 9.20 3.91
CA ARG A 69 -6.98 9.72 4.45
C ARG A 69 -6.06 8.61 4.98
N GLU A 70 -6.65 7.65 5.64
CA GLU A 70 -5.95 6.55 6.32
C GLU A 70 -6.80 5.28 6.19
N SER A 71 -6.14 4.15 5.98
CA SER A 71 -6.77 2.83 5.99
C SER A 71 -5.72 1.75 6.20
N ILE A 72 -6.11 0.64 6.79
CA ILE A 72 -5.25 -0.53 6.96
C ILE A 72 -5.78 -1.66 6.08
N VAL A 73 -4.92 -2.20 5.24
CA VAL A 73 -5.20 -3.37 4.40
C VAL A 73 -4.71 -4.60 5.14
N LYS A 74 -5.65 -5.47 5.54
CA LYS A 74 -5.36 -6.75 6.20
C LYS A 74 -4.94 -7.79 5.17
N SER A 75 -3.84 -8.52 5.41
CA SER A 75 -3.43 -9.63 4.57
C SER A 75 -4.43 -10.79 4.60
N ILE A 76 -4.45 -11.61 3.54
CA ILE A 76 -5.40 -12.73 3.41
C ILE A 76 -5.21 -13.78 4.52
N ASP A 77 -4.00 -14.00 4.99
CA ASP A 77 -3.67 -14.92 6.07
C ASP A 77 -3.94 -14.35 7.48
N GLY A 78 -4.28 -13.06 7.56
CA GLY A 78 -4.59 -12.36 8.79
C GLY A 78 -3.40 -12.11 9.72
N LYS A 79 -2.17 -12.29 9.24
CA LYS A 79 -0.95 -12.12 10.04
C LYS A 79 -0.27 -10.77 9.82
N SER A 80 -0.68 -10.04 8.79
CA SER A 80 -0.10 -8.74 8.43
C SER A 80 -1.19 -7.70 8.20
N GLY A 81 -0.81 -6.43 8.37
CA GLY A 81 -1.64 -5.27 8.09
C GLY A 81 -0.78 -4.10 7.64
N TYR A 82 -1.08 -3.55 6.47
CA TYR A 82 -0.30 -2.51 5.81
C TYR A 82 -1.11 -1.22 5.69
N GLU A 83 -0.45 -0.09 5.88
CA GLU A 83 -1.01 1.24 5.67
C GLU A 83 -0.40 1.83 4.39
N PRO A 84 -1.06 1.71 3.21
CA PRO A 84 -0.54 2.27 1.97
C PRO A 84 -0.44 3.79 2.05
N ASP A 85 0.56 4.38 1.38
CA ASP A 85 0.70 5.83 1.32
C ASP A 85 -0.50 6.49 0.66
N PHE A 86 -1.18 5.75 -0.24
CA PHE A 86 -2.38 6.20 -0.91
C PHE A 86 -3.24 5.02 -1.39
N ILE A 87 -4.57 5.17 -1.32
CA ILE A 87 -5.50 4.12 -1.74
C ILE A 87 -6.75 4.73 -2.37
N VAL A 88 -7.28 4.06 -3.41
CA VAL A 88 -8.56 4.37 -4.05
C VAL A 88 -9.51 3.20 -3.84
N LEU A 89 -10.67 3.45 -3.29
CA LEU A 89 -11.67 2.46 -2.94
C LEU A 89 -12.94 2.62 -3.77
N ASP A 90 -13.55 1.52 -4.13
CA ASP A 90 -14.88 1.46 -4.73
C ASP A 90 -15.95 1.61 -3.66
N ARG A 91 -16.81 2.63 -3.73
CA ARG A 91 -17.84 2.90 -2.71
C ARG A 91 -18.89 1.79 -2.60
N GLU A 92 -19.25 1.16 -3.71
CA GLU A 92 -20.27 0.11 -3.70
C GLU A 92 -19.74 -1.16 -3.03
N LEU A 93 -18.49 -1.54 -3.34
CA LEU A 93 -17.85 -2.69 -2.73
C LEU A 93 -17.43 -2.41 -1.27
N LEU A 94 -17.02 -1.18 -0.99
CA LEU A 94 -16.67 -0.74 0.35
C LEU A 94 -17.85 -0.85 1.34
N ALA A 95 -19.08 -0.68 0.88
CA ALA A 95 -20.27 -0.88 1.71
C ALA A 95 -20.43 -2.33 2.21
N GLN A 96 -19.69 -3.28 1.63
CA GLN A 96 -19.68 -4.69 2.04
C GLN A 96 -18.49 -5.05 2.96
N GLU A 97 -17.57 -4.09 3.18
CA GLU A 97 -16.44 -4.28 4.10
C GLU A 97 -16.91 -4.27 5.55
N PRO A 98 -16.73 -5.36 6.29
CA PRO A 98 -17.32 -5.51 7.61
C PRO A 98 -16.72 -4.60 8.68
N ARG A 99 -15.50 -4.09 8.44
CA ARG A 99 -14.73 -3.29 9.43
C ARG A 99 -14.46 -1.86 8.96
N TRP A 100 -15.02 -1.44 7.83
CA TRP A 100 -14.74 -0.11 7.29
C TRP A 100 -15.29 1.01 8.18
N GLU A 101 -16.57 0.96 8.48
CA GLU A 101 -17.27 2.05 9.17
C GLU A 101 -16.73 2.37 10.58
N THR A 102 -16.16 1.38 11.26
CA THR A 102 -15.71 1.53 12.65
C THR A 102 -14.20 1.59 12.80
N GLU A 103 -13.43 1.04 11.85
CA GLU A 103 -11.99 0.83 12.03
C GLU A 103 -11.16 1.25 10.82
N SER A 104 -11.78 1.64 9.70
CA SER A 104 -11.09 1.95 8.42
C SER A 104 -10.21 0.80 7.92
N ILE A 105 -10.65 -0.46 8.14
CA ILE A 105 -9.92 -1.67 7.75
C ILE A 105 -10.52 -2.24 6.48
N ILE A 106 -9.65 -2.61 5.54
CA ILE A 106 -9.96 -3.33 4.30
C ILE A 106 -9.57 -4.80 4.48
N THR A 107 -10.53 -5.69 4.23
CA THR A 107 -10.36 -7.14 4.31
C THR A 107 -10.56 -7.84 2.96
N GLN A 108 -11.13 -7.15 1.98
CA GLN A 108 -11.43 -7.66 0.64
C GLN A 108 -10.71 -6.80 -0.41
N GLY A 109 -9.78 -7.39 -1.16
CA GLY A 109 -9.03 -6.67 -2.18
C GLY A 109 -9.89 -6.11 -3.32
N SER A 110 -11.08 -6.70 -3.55
CA SER A 110 -12.04 -6.21 -4.56
C SER A 110 -12.54 -4.80 -4.29
N SER A 111 -12.56 -4.35 -3.03
CA SER A 111 -12.91 -2.96 -2.67
C SER A 111 -11.80 -1.96 -3.00
N VAL A 112 -10.58 -2.43 -3.28
CA VAL A 112 -9.43 -1.59 -3.62
C VAL A 112 -9.25 -1.54 -5.12
N LYS A 113 -9.38 -0.35 -5.71
CA LYS A 113 -9.11 -0.10 -7.14
C LYS A 113 -7.64 0.17 -7.40
N LEU A 114 -6.98 0.86 -6.48
CA LEU A 114 -5.58 1.23 -6.59
C LEU A 114 -4.97 1.37 -5.20
N ALA A 115 -3.80 0.76 -4.99
CA ALA A 115 -2.93 1.04 -3.85
C ALA A 115 -1.61 1.61 -4.36
N ILE A 116 -1.04 2.61 -3.68
CA ILE A 116 0.22 3.25 -4.06
C ILE A 116 1.15 3.32 -2.86
N GLU A 117 2.41 2.94 -3.09
CA GLU A 117 3.51 3.14 -2.15
C GLU A 117 4.55 4.07 -2.79
N VAL A 118 4.99 5.05 -2.04
CA VAL A 118 6.10 5.95 -2.41
C VAL A 118 7.36 5.44 -1.73
N VAL A 119 8.31 4.96 -2.53
CA VAL A 119 9.50 4.25 -2.03
C VAL A 119 10.34 5.11 -1.11
N SER A 120 10.70 4.53 0.02
CA SER A 120 11.64 5.05 0.99
C SER A 120 12.84 4.12 1.16
N THR A 121 13.57 4.23 2.26
CA THR A 121 14.73 3.37 2.55
C THR A 121 14.37 1.89 2.68
N ASN A 122 13.11 1.57 2.97
CA ASN A 122 12.59 0.20 3.13
C ASN A 122 12.00 -0.35 1.82
N TRP A 123 12.58 -0.02 0.68
CA TRP A 123 12.10 -0.40 -0.65
C TRP A 123 11.79 -1.90 -0.82
N GLN A 124 12.44 -2.78 -0.05
CA GLN A 124 12.19 -4.22 -0.09
C GLN A 124 10.75 -4.57 0.31
N ASP A 125 10.18 -3.81 1.23
CA ASP A 125 8.82 -4.02 1.71
C ASP A 125 7.81 -3.76 0.57
N ASP A 126 8.00 -2.68 -0.17
CA ASP A 126 7.12 -2.30 -1.26
C ASP A 126 7.24 -3.25 -2.47
N TYR A 127 8.48 -3.58 -2.88
CA TYR A 127 8.74 -4.37 -4.07
C TYR A 127 8.56 -5.89 -3.91
N ALA A 128 8.61 -6.42 -2.69
CA ALA A 128 8.53 -7.85 -2.46
C ALA A 128 7.37 -8.23 -1.53
N ILE A 129 7.28 -7.64 -0.35
CA ILE A 129 6.35 -8.09 0.69
C ILE A 129 4.92 -7.62 0.38
N LYS A 130 4.72 -6.31 0.24
CA LYS A 130 3.40 -5.72 -0.04
C LYS A 130 2.88 -6.13 -1.42
N GLN A 131 3.77 -6.20 -2.42
CA GLN A 131 3.40 -6.65 -3.77
C GLN A 131 2.77 -8.05 -3.73
N ILE A 132 3.38 -9.01 -3.03
CA ILE A 132 2.85 -10.37 -2.89
C ILE A 132 1.54 -10.36 -2.08
N ALA A 133 1.48 -9.61 -0.98
CA ALA A 133 0.30 -9.54 -0.12
C ALA A 133 -0.90 -8.93 -0.85
N TYR A 134 -0.69 -7.85 -1.61
CA TYR A 134 -1.75 -7.17 -2.37
C TYR A 134 -2.23 -8.01 -3.55
N GLN A 135 -1.34 -8.72 -4.25
CA GLN A 135 -1.71 -9.69 -5.26
C GLN A 135 -2.57 -10.81 -4.68
N ALA A 136 -2.14 -11.41 -3.58
CA ALA A 136 -2.86 -12.51 -2.93
C ALA A 136 -4.24 -12.07 -2.41
N LEU A 137 -4.39 -10.82 -1.97
CA LEU A 137 -5.67 -10.24 -1.57
C LEU A 137 -6.59 -9.92 -2.76
N GLY A 138 -6.03 -9.81 -3.98
CA GLY A 138 -6.78 -9.51 -5.18
C GLY A 138 -6.98 -7.99 -5.44
N ILE A 139 -6.05 -7.15 -5.00
CA ILE A 139 -6.06 -5.72 -5.31
C ILE A 139 -5.82 -5.53 -6.81
N GLN A 140 -6.69 -4.76 -7.48
CA GLN A 140 -6.71 -4.65 -8.94
C GLN A 140 -5.47 -3.98 -9.51
N GLU A 141 -5.00 -2.94 -8.87
CA GLU A 141 -3.88 -2.15 -9.36
C GLU A 141 -2.99 -1.73 -8.18
N TYR A 142 -1.66 -1.90 -8.34
CA TYR A 142 -0.68 -1.53 -7.33
C TYR A 142 0.47 -0.75 -7.97
N TRP A 143 0.76 0.44 -7.45
CA TRP A 143 1.86 1.29 -7.92
C TRP A 143 2.97 1.39 -6.90
N ILE A 144 4.21 1.31 -7.38
CA ILE A 144 5.42 1.63 -6.63
C ILE A 144 6.07 2.85 -7.27
N VAL A 145 6.10 3.96 -6.55
CA VAL A 145 6.67 5.23 -7.01
C VAL A 145 8.07 5.39 -6.45
N ASP A 146 9.07 4.92 -7.19
CA ASP A 146 10.48 5.00 -6.80
C ASP A 146 11.15 6.22 -7.43
N TYR A 147 10.92 7.38 -6.84
CA TYR A 147 11.41 8.66 -7.33
C TYR A 147 12.92 8.90 -7.10
N LEU A 148 13.58 8.06 -6.31
CA LEU A 148 15.03 8.11 -6.06
C LEU A 148 15.81 6.97 -6.73
N GLY A 149 15.13 5.97 -7.31
CA GLY A 149 15.77 4.79 -7.85
C GLY A 149 16.45 3.93 -6.78
N LEU A 150 15.78 3.74 -5.63
CA LEU A 150 16.30 2.99 -4.48
C LEU A 150 16.12 1.47 -4.67
N GLY A 151 15.14 1.05 -5.43
CA GLY A 151 14.79 -0.33 -5.66
C GLY A 151 15.99 -1.20 -6.04
N GLY A 152 15.90 -2.48 -5.76
CA GLY A 152 16.93 -3.46 -6.15
C GLY A 152 17.07 -3.56 -7.66
N ARG A 153 18.26 -3.93 -8.16
CA ARG A 153 18.53 -4.07 -9.60
C ARG A 153 17.55 -5.01 -10.31
N ASN A 154 17.08 -6.04 -9.64
CA ASN A 154 16.11 -6.99 -10.18
C ASN A 154 14.73 -6.35 -10.43
N PHE A 155 14.40 -5.25 -9.74
CA PHE A 155 13.14 -4.55 -9.87
C PHE A 155 13.21 -3.35 -10.80
N ILE A 156 14.27 -2.54 -10.70
CA ILE A 156 14.38 -1.29 -11.46
C ILE A 156 15.47 -1.28 -12.55
N GLY A 157 16.23 -2.36 -12.65
CA GLY A 157 17.29 -2.51 -13.64
C GLY A 157 18.60 -1.79 -13.28
N TYR A 158 19.52 -1.72 -14.25
CA TYR A 158 20.82 -1.05 -14.13
C TYR A 158 21.13 -0.24 -15.42
N PRO A 159 21.63 1.00 -15.34
CA PRO A 159 21.81 1.77 -14.09
C PRO A 159 20.47 2.06 -13.39
N LYS A 160 20.50 2.14 -12.05
CA LYS A 160 19.32 2.48 -11.26
C LYS A 160 18.86 3.89 -11.62
N GLN A 161 17.58 4.03 -11.87
CA GLN A 161 16.93 5.31 -12.20
C GLN A 161 15.52 5.36 -11.59
N PRO A 162 15.01 6.56 -11.30
CA PRO A 162 13.62 6.73 -10.90
C PRO A 162 12.66 6.02 -11.84
N LYS A 163 11.67 5.32 -11.26
CA LYS A 163 10.64 4.60 -11.99
C LYS A 163 9.32 4.61 -11.25
N ILE A 164 8.25 4.46 -12.01
CA ILE A 164 6.95 4.05 -11.50
C ILE A 164 6.71 2.63 -12.03
N SER A 165 6.55 1.68 -11.12
CA SER A 165 6.18 0.30 -11.42
C SER A 165 4.68 0.16 -11.17
N VAL A 166 3.92 -0.19 -12.20
CA VAL A 166 2.48 -0.39 -12.16
C VAL A 166 2.20 -1.86 -12.36
N TYR A 167 1.54 -2.45 -11.40
CA TYR A 167 1.11 -3.84 -11.39
C TYR A 167 -0.39 -3.91 -11.61
N TYR A 168 -0.83 -4.60 -12.67
CA TYR A 168 -2.24 -4.86 -12.96
C TYR A 168 -2.56 -6.32 -12.66
N LEU A 169 -3.64 -6.57 -11.93
CA LEU A 169 -4.07 -7.93 -11.64
C LEU A 169 -4.78 -8.54 -12.86
N VAL A 170 -4.15 -9.54 -13.48
CA VAL A 170 -4.67 -10.28 -14.62
C VAL A 170 -4.67 -11.77 -14.28
N ASP A 171 -5.82 -12.41 -14.34
CA ASP A 171 -5.97 -13.84 -14.04
C ASP A 171 -5.37 -14.29 -12.68
N GLY A 172 -5.39 -13.38 -11.69
CA GLY A 172 -4.89 -13.63 -10.33
C GLY A 172 -3.40 -13.37 -10.14
N GLU A 173 -2.68 -12.93 -11.15
CA GLU A 173 -1.26 -12.57 -11.10
C GLU A 173 -1.05 -11.11 -11.53
N TYR A 174 -0.02 -10.48 -10.96
CA TYR A 174 0.34 -9.12 -11.34
C TYR A 174 1.18 -9.09 -12.61
N ASP A 175 0.66 -8.41 -13.64
CA ASP A 175 1.41 -8.01 -14.82
C ASP A 175 2.08 -6.65 -14.58
N LEU A 176 3.40 -6.58 -14.83
CA LEU A 176 4.22 -5.41 -14.49
C LEU A 176 4.48 -4.53 -15.70
N HIS A 177 4.09 -3.26 -15.58
CA HIS A 177 4.45 -2.19 -16.50
C HIS A 177 5.34 -1.17 -15.79
N GLN A 178 6.42 -0.73 -16.42
CA GLN A 178 7.35 0.23 -15.83
C GLN A 178 7.46 1.49 -16.66
N PHE A 179 7.32 2.63 -15.99
CA PHE A 179 7.37 3.96 -16.59
C PHE A 179 8.53 4.77 -16.01
N ARG A 180 9.17 5.56 -16.87
CA ARG A 180 10.20 6.54 -16.48
C ARG A 180 9.62 7.95 -16.53
N SER A 181 10.42 8.92 -16.09
CA SER A 181 10.07 10.34 -16.19
C SER A 181 9.60 10.69 -17.61
N ASN A 182 8.47 11.38 -17.72
CA ASN A 182 7.82 11.84 -18.95
C ASN A 182 7.10 10.77 -19.80
N GLU A 183 7.00 9.53 -19.35
CA GLU A 183 6.12 8.55 -19.98
C GLU A 183 4.70 8.69 -19.41
N LEU A 184 3.70 8.54 -20.28
CA LEU A 184 2.30 8.59 -19.88
C LEU A 184 1.88 7.22 -19.36
N ILE A 185 1.33 7.18 -18.15
CA ILE A 185 0.65 6.00 -17.61
C ILE A 185 -0.75 5.99 -18.20
N GLN A 186 -1.09 4.94 -18.96
CA GLN A 186 -2.38 4.77 -19.62
C GLN A 186 -3.19 3.68 -18.95
#